data_424e29b1b20cb5cbf886fab4277a7afb
#
_entry.id   424e29b1b20cb5cbf886fab4277a7afb
#
_cell.length_a   1.000
_cell.length_b   1.000
_cell.length_c   1.000
_cell.angle_alpha   90.00
_cell.angle_beta   90.00
_cell.angle_gamma   90.00
#
_symmetry.space_group_name_H-M   'P 1'
#
loop_
_entity.id
_entity.type
_entity.pdbx_description
1 polymer ?
#
loop_
_entity_poly.entity_id
_entity_poly.type
_entity_poly.pdbx_seq_one_letter_code
_entity_poly.pdbx_strand_id
1 'polypeptide(L)'
;LEQAKVLRYGENPHQKAALYGNFFDCFEQLQGKELSFNNIIDITAATYLIGEFQKPTVAILKHTNPCGVASDENLVIAWEKAFATDKQAPFGGIIVVNQTVDKAFAEIVSSIFSEVIIAPSFTDEALAIFGKKKNLRLMIANGSLPADSLREVRSVIGGLLLQDRDM
;
A
#
# COMPACT_ATOMS: atom_id res chain seq x y z
N LEU A 1 -21.39 -6.63 -6.07
CA LEU A 1 -20.16 -7.08 -5.42
C LEU A 1 -20.50 -8.00 -4.26
N GLU A 2 -19.82 -9.14 -4.17
CA GLU A 2 -19.94 -10.05 -3.02
C GLU A 2 -19.13 -9.53 -1.84
N GLN A 3 -19.58 -9.83 -0.61
CA GLN A 3 -18.85 -9.47 0.60
C GLN A 3 -17.61 -10.36 0.73
N ALA A 4 -16.43 -9.77 0.61
CA ALA A 4 -15.16 -10.47 0.73
C ALA A 4 -14.77 -10.68 2.21
N LYS A 5 -14.99 -9.68 3.06
CA LYS A 5 -14.57 -9.73 4.47
C LYS A 5 -15.33 -8.75 5.35
N VAL A 6 -15.72 -9.18 6.55
CA VAL A 6 -16.15 -8.28 7.63
C VAL A 6 -14.87 -7.71 8.27
N LEU A 7 -14.81 -6.39 8.42
CA LEU A 7 -13.69 -5.72 9.06
C LEU A 7 -13.98 -5.51 10.55
N ARG A 8 -12.91 -5.39 11.33
CA ARG A 8 -13.03 -5.20 12.77
C ARG A 8 -13.81 -3.92 13.12
N TYR A 9 -13.60 -2.84 12.37
CA TYR A 9 -14.32 -1.58 12.42
C TYR A 9 -14.06 -0.78 11.14
N GLY A 10 -14.74 0.34 10.95
CA GLY A 10 -14.54 1.25 9.82
C GLY A 10 -13.36 2.21 10.04
N GLU A 11 -13.51 3.43 9.55
CA GLU A 11 -12.52 4.49 9.79
C GLU A 11 -12.32 4.74 11.28
N ASN A 12 -13.40 4.66 12.06
CA ASN A 12 -13.38 4.82 13.51
C ASN A 12 -13.89 3.56 14.22
N PRO A 13 -13.45 3.30 15.49
CA PRO A 13 -13.74 2.06 16.21
C PRO A 13 -15.24 1.72 16.41
N HIS A 14 -16.12 2.71 16.41
CA HIS A 14 -17.56 2.53 16.61
C HIS A 14 -18.32 2.20 15.32
N GLN A 15 -17.66 2.28 14.16
CA GLN A 15 -18.28 2.06 12.85
C GLN A 15 -18.16 0.59 12.45
N LYS A 16 -19.26 -0.03 12.02
CA LYS A 16 -19.23 -1.33 11.36
C LYS A 16 -18.75 -1.16 9.92
N ALA A 17 -17.93 -2.09 9.44
CA ALA A 17 -17.43 -2.07 8.09
C ALA A 17 -17.26 -3.48 7.51
N ALA A 18 -17.35 -3.56 6.19
CA ALA A 18 -17.04 -4.76 5.44
C ALA A 18 -16.39 -4.38 4.10
N LEU A 19 -15.55 -5.25 3.60
CA LEU A 19 -14.95 -5.18 2.28
C LEU A 19 -15.82 -6.00 1.30
N TYR A 20 -16.08 -5.43 0.15
CA TYR A 20 -16.81 -6.09 -0.94
C TYR A 20 -15.94 -6.13 -2.20
N GLY A 21 -16.12 -7.17 -3.01
CA GLY A 21 -15.41 -7.35 -4.27
C GLY A 21 -14.16 -8.21 -4.12
N ASN A 22 -13.23 -8.06 -5.06
CA ASN A 22 -12.11 -8.96 -5.30
C ASN A 22 -10.73 -8.38 -4.91
N PHE A 23 -10.67 -7.59 -3.86
CA PHE A 23 -9.44 -6.97 -3.36
C PHE A 23 -8.29 -7.99 -3.20
N PHE A 24 -8.58 -9.18 -2.67
CA PHE A 24 -7.58 -10.22 -2.46
C PHE A 24 -7.14 -10.98 -3.72
N ASP A 25 -7.79 -10.74 -4.86
CA ASP A 25 -7.27 -11.18 -6.16
C ASP A 25 -6.20 -10.23 -6.68
N CYS A 26 -6.27 -8.95 -6.27
CA CYS A 26 -5.31 -7.92 -6.62
C CYS A 26 -4.10 -7.89 -5.68
N PHE A 27 -4.30 -8.32 -4.43
CA PHE A 27 -3.29 -8.22 -3.38
C PHE A 27 -3.18 -9.51 -2.58
N GLU A 28 -1.95 -9.99 -2.41
CA GLU A 28 -1.62 -11.08 -1.51
C GLU A 28 -0.92 -10.56 -0.26
N GLN A 29 -1.43 -10.91 0.91
CA GLN A 29 -0.78 -10.59 2.18
C GLN A 29 0.14 -11.73 2.59
N LEU A 30 1.46 -11.50 2.61
CA LEU A 30 2.45 -12.51 2.97
C LEU A 30 2.63 -12.68 4.48
N GLN A 31 2.50 -11.58 5.23
CA GLN A 31 2.65 -11.57 6.68
C GLN A 31 1.95 -10.38 7.33
N GLY A 32 1.96 -10.36 8.66
CA GLY A 32 1.54 -9.22 9.47
C GLY A 32 0.14 -9.38 10.04
N LYS A 33 -0.28 -8.32 10.74
CA LYS A 33 -1.63 -8.22 11.29
C LYS A 33 -2.68 -8.17 10.20
N GLU A 34 -3.90 -8.51 10.54
CA GLU A 34 -5.07 -8.33 9.69
C GLU A 34 -5.19 -6.88 9.19
N LEU A 35 -5.63 -6.73 7.93
CA LEU A 35 -5.84 -5.41 7.33
C LEU A 35 -7.04 -4.71 7.99
N SER A 36 -6.85 -3.45 8.36
CA SER A 36 -7.92 -2.56 8.79
C SER A 36 -8.57 -1.86 7.59
N PHE A 37 -9.70 -1.23 7.82
CA PHE A 37 -10.35 -0.33 6.86
C PHE A 37 -9.37 0.72 6.32
N ASN A 38 -8.64 1.41 7.20
CA ASN A 38 -7.67 2.43 6.81
C ASN A 38 -6.49 1.84 6.03
N ASN A 39 -6.00 0.64 6.39
CA ASN A 39 -4.96 -0.01 5.59
C ASN A 39 -5.40 -0.29 4.16
N ILE A 40 -6.63 -0.74 3.94
CA ILE A 40 -7.16 -1.05 2.61
C ILE A 40 -7.24 0.23 1.75
N ILE A 41 -7.70 1.34 2.33
CA ILE A 41 -7.75 2.63 1.64
C ILE A 41 -6.33 3.11 1.31
N ASP A 42 -5.41 3.04 2.26
CA ASP A 42 -4.02 3.45 2.07
C ASP A 42 -3.31 2.59 1.02
N ILE A 43 -3.49 1.26 1.03
CA ILE A 43 -2.95 0.34 0.02
C ILE A 43 -3.46 0.72 -1.37
N THR A 44 -4.74 1.01 -1.48
CA THR A 44 -5.36 1.41 -2.75
C THR A 44 -4.75 2.70 -3.27
N ALA A 45 -4.66 3.75 -2.44
CA ALA A 45 -4.06 5.03 -2.82
C ALA A 45 -2.58 4.89 -3.20
N ALA A 46 -1.82 4.09 -2.44
CA ALA A 46 -0.42 3.82 -2.70
C ALA A 46 -0.20 3.11 -4.04
N THR A 47 -1.05 2.12 -4.35
CA THR A 47 -0.96 1.34 -5.59
C THR A 47 -1.30 2.19 -6.82
N TYR A 48 -2.29 3.05 -6.71
CA TYR A 48 -2.57 3.99 -7.79
C TYR A 48 -1.41 4.97 -8.03
N LEU A 49 -0.88 5.55 -6.95
CA LEU A 49 0.24 6.49 -7.06
C LEU A 49 1.47 5.84 -7.71
N ILE A 50 1.86 4.65 -7.24
CA ILE A 50 3.08 4.00 -7.76
C ILE A 50 2.93 3.56 -9.21
N GLY A 51 1.72 3.29 -9.65
CA GLY A 51 1.39 2.92 -11.05
C GLY A 51 1.68 4.01 -12.07
N GLU A 52 1.77 5.28 -11.66
CA GLU A 52 2.11 6.41 -12.53
C GLU A 52 3.59 6.45 -12.94
N PHE A 53 4.45 5.63 -12.32
CA PHE A 53 5.89 5.70 -12.50
C PHE A 53 6.43 4.49 -13.27
N GLN A 54 7.21 4.76 -14.33
CA GLN A 54 7.87 3.74 -15.14
C GLN A 54 9.27 3.37 -14.60
N LYS A 55 9.97 4.33 -14.00
CA LYS A 55 11.29 4.10 -13.37
C LYS A 55 11.13 3.44 -12.01
N PRO A 56 12.18 2.78 -11.50
CA PRO A 56 12.17 2.30 -10.12
C PRO A 56 11.86 3.46 -9.17
N THR A 57 10.78 3.32 -8.41
CA THR A 57 10.22 4.40 -7.60
C THR A 57 9.82 3.89 -6.22
N VAL A 58 10.06 4.73 -5.23
CA VAL A 58 9.58 4.58 -3.86
C VAL A 58 8.59 5.69 -3.56
N ALA A 59 7.43 5.34 -3.04
CA ALA A 59 6.49 6.30 -2.46
C ALA A 59 6.20 5.94 -0.99
N ILE A 60 6.15 6.96 -0.17
CA ILE A 60 5.83 6.87 1.26
C ILE A 60 4.54 7.66 1.48
N LEU A 61 3.52 6.99 2.00
CA LEU A 61 2.20 7.60 2.20
C LEU A 61 1.81 7.53 3.67
N LYS A 62 1.01 8.49 4.09
CA LYS A 62 0.31 8.48 5.36
C LYS A 62 -1.08 9.07 5.19
N HIS A 63 -2.11 8.32 5.61
CA HIS A 63 -3.51 8.73 5.46
C HIS A 63 -3.84 9.12 4.00
N THR A 64 -3.54 8.21 3.07
CA THR A 64 -3.73 8.35 1.61
C THR A 64 -2.90 9.44 0.91
N ASN A 65 -2.12 10.24 1.65
CA ASN A 65 -1.33 11.32 1.09
C ASN A 65 0.17 10.95 1.05
N PRO A 66 0.87 11.23 -0.06
CA PRO A 66 2.30 11.03 -0.11
C PRO A 66 3.04 12.08 0.74
N CYS A 67 3.96 11.63 1.58
CA CYS A 67 4.91 12.49 2.30
C CYS A 67 6.32 12.43 1.68
N GLY A 68 6.56 11.52 0.75
CA GLY A 68 7.78 11.43 -0.04
C GLY A 68 7.61 10.51 -1.23
N VAL A 69 8.06 10.96 -2.40
CA VAL A 69 8.10 10.15 -3.63
C VAL A 69 9.40 10.44 -4.36
N ALA A 70 10.10 9.40 -4.79
CA ALA A 70 11.30 9.57 -5.60
C ALA A 70 11.57 8.37 -6.49
N SER A 71 12.16 8.66 -7.65
CA SER A 71 12.62 7.66 -8.61
C SER A 71 14.13 7.70 -8.73
N ASP A 72 14.75 6.54 -8.84
CA ASP A 72 16.18 6.36 -9.16
C ASP A 72 16.37 4.96 -9.73
N GLU A 73 17.45 4.75 -10.49
CA GLU A 73 17.80 3.41 -10.98
C GLU A 73 18.14 2.43 -9.83
N ASN A 74 18.54 2.96 -8.68
CA ASN A 74 18.76 2.21 -7.46
C ASN A 74 17.64 2.50 -6.44
N LEU A 75 16.92 1.45 -6.04
CA LEU A 75 15.77 1.57 -5.13
C LEU A 75 16.16 2.11 -3.73
N VAL A 76 17.38 1.81 -3.25
CA VAL A 76 17.91 2.36 -1.99
C VAL A 76 18.10 3.87 -2.09
N ILE A 77 18.64 4.36 -3.22
CA ILE A 77 18.79 5.80 -3.46
C ILE A 77 17.42 6.47 -3.61
N ALA A 78 16.48 5.82 -4.31
CA ALA A 78 15.10 6.30 -4.39
C ALA A 78 14.47 6.44 -3.01
N TRP A 79 14.69 5.46 -2.10
CA TRP A 79 14.24 5.54 -0.72
C TRP A 79 14.84 6.73 0.02
N GLU A 80 16.16 6.92 -0.06
CA GLU A 80 16.85 8.04 0.62
C GLU A 80 16.30 9.39 0.17
N LYS A 81 16.05 9.55 -1.14
CA LYS A 81 15.46 10.77 -1.71
C LYS A 81 14.02 10.97 -1.24
N ALA A 82 13.18 9.94 -1.29
CA ALA A 82 11.80 10.01 -0.83
C ALA A 82 11.72 10.34 0.67
N PHE A 83 12.53 9.67 1.48
CA PHE A 83 12.59 9.85 2.93
C PHE A 83 13.14 11.22 3.34
N ALA A 84 14.04 11.81 2.52
CA ALA A 84 14.60 13.14 2.77
C ALA A 84 13.54 14.26 2.69
N THR A 85 12.42 14.03 2.00
CA THR A 85 11.33 15.01 1.85
C THR A 85 10.66 15.29 3.20
N ASP A 86 10.40 14.26 3.98
CA ASP A 86 9.87 14.37 5.34
C ASP A 86 10.40 13.19 6.17
N LYS A 87 11.12 13.50 7.26
CA LYS A 87 11.73 12.49 8.13
C LYS A 87 10.85 12.09 9.32
N GLN A 88 9.73 12.75 9.53
CA GLN A 88 8.84 12.52 10.66
C GLN A 88 7.56 11.77 10.25
N ALA A 89 6.92 12.19 9.17
CA ALA A 89 5.68 11.60 8.68
C ALA A 89 5.77 10.12 8.27
N PRO A 90 6.91 9.58 7.75
CA PRO A 90 7.07 8.17 7.42
C PRO A 90 6.85 7.19 8.56
N PHE A 91 7.02 7.63 9.82
CA PHE A 91 6.79 6.75 10.97
C PHE A 91 5.34 6.27 11.05
N GLY A 92 5.15 4.95 10.96
CA GLY A 92 3.82 4.32 10.90
C GLY A 92 3.10 4.53 9.55
N GLY A 93 3.84 4.84 8.50
CA GLY A 93 3.31 5.02 7.15
C GLY A 93 3.23 3.73 6.34
N ILE A 94 2.81 3.91 5.10
CA ILE A 94 2.75 2.90 4.05
C ILE A 94 3.90 3.15 3.09
N ILE A 95 4.65 2.12 2.74
CA ILE A 95 5.71 2.17 1.74
C ILE A 95 5.29 1.35 0.54
N VAL A 96 5.40 1.91 -0.64
CA VAL A 96 5.13 1.20 -1.89
C VAL A 96 6.27 1.39 -2.87
N VAL A 97 6.61 0.32 -3.56
CA VAL A 97 7.63 0.30 -4.63
C VAL A 97 7.10 -0.44 -5.85
N ASN A 98 7.63 -0.10 -7.02
CA ASN A 98 7.29 -0.77 -8.28
C ASN A 98 8.37 -1.76 -8.76
N GLN A 99 9.30 -2.13 -7.89
CA GLN A 99 10.34 -3.12 -8.15
C GLN A 99 10.37 -4.19 -7.06
N THR A 100 11.04 -5.30 -7.34
CA THR A 100 11.31 -6.33 -6.33
C THR A 100 12.09 -5.75 -5.16
N VAL A 101 11.60 -6.00 -3.96
CA VAL A 101 12.30 -5.62 -2.72
C VAL A 101 13.39 -6.66 -2.43
N ASP A 102 14.63 -6.22 -2.47
CA ASP A 102 15.80 -7.01 -2.16
C ASP A 102 16.28 -6.83 -0.70
N LYS A 103 17.36 -7.54 -0.36
CA LYS A 103 17.99 -7.46 0.96
C LYS A 103 18.40 -6.04 1.34
N ALA A 104 19.07 -5.32 0.43
CA ALA A 104 19.61 -4.00 0.72
C ALA A 104 18.50 -2.99 1.05
N PHE A 105 17.43 -3.00 0.26
CA PHE A 105 16.26 -2.17 0.53
C PHE A 105 15.56 -2.57 1.84
N ALA A 106 15.40 -3.87 2.10
CA ALA A 106 14.77 -4.36 3.32
C ALA A 106 15.56 -3.96 4.58
N GLU A 107 16.89 -4.01 4.55
CA GLU A 107 17.75 -3.61 5.68
C GLU A 107 17.56 -2.13 6.03
N ILE A 108 17.55 -1.24 5.02
CA ILE A 108 17.39 0.19 5.24
C ILE A 108 15.98 0.53 5.75
N VAL A 109 14.95 0.01 5.10
CA VAL A 109 13.55 0.32 5.45
C VAL A 109 13.16 -0.29 6.79
N SER A 110 13.75 -1.43 7.17
CA SER A 110 13.46 -2.05 8.45
C SER A 110 13.89 -1.23 9.67
N SER A 111 14.73 -0.21 9.50
CA SER A 111 15.12 0.71 10.57
C SER A 111 13.97 1.62 11.02
N ILE A 112 12.92 1.77 10.20
CA ILE A 112 11.78 2.64 10.45
C ILE A 112 10.55 1.78 10.75
N PHE A 113 9.70 2.25 11.66
CA PHE A 113 8.40 1.64 11.87
C PHE A 113 7.48 1.96 10.70
N SER A 114 7.03 0.92 9.98
CA SER A 114 6.06 1.00 8.91
C SER A 114 4.90 0.05 9.20
N GLU A 115 3.70 0.41 8.78
CA GLU A 115 2.53 -0.46 8.95
C GLU A 115 2.36 -1.46 7.82
N VAL A 116 2.65 -1.01 6.59
CA VAL A 116 2.50 -1.82 5.37
C VAL A 116 3.65 -1.52 4.42
N ILE A 117 4.17 -2.55 3.77
CA ILE A 117 5.07 -2.44 2.62
C ILE A 117 4.42 -3.19 1.46
N ILE A 118 4.33 -2.51 0.31
CA ILE A 118 3.71 -3.03 -0.91
C ILE A 118 4.77 -3.09 -2.00
N ALA A 119 4.89 -4.24 -2.66
CA ALA A 119 5.82 -4.45 -3.77
C ALA A 119 5.25 -5.48 -4.76
N PRO A 120 5.77 -5.54 -6.00
CA PRO A 120 5.44 -6.64 -6.92
C PRO A 120 6.01 -8.00 -6.46
N SER A 121 7.11 -7.99 -5.72
CA SER A 121 7.72 -9.20 -5.13
C SER A 121 8.76 -8.85 -4.08
N PHE A 122 9.19 -9.86 -3.31
CA PHE A 122 10.23 -9.78 -2.29
C PHE A 122 11.20 -10.94 -2.46
N THR A 123 12.51 -10.71 -2.30
CA THR A 123 13.47 -11.80 -2.23
C THR A 123 13.37 -12.56 -0.89
N ASP A 124 13.87 -13.79 -0.84
CA ASP A 124 13.86 -14.60 0.39
C ASP A 124 14.62 -13.91 1.53
N GLU A 125 15.71 -13.21 1.21
CA GLU A 125 16.49 -12.44 2.17
C GLU A 125 15.69 -11.24 2.73
N ALA A 126 14.94 -10.55 1.88
CA ALA A 126 14.06 -9.47 2.31
C ALA A 126 12.95 -9.99 3.23
N LEU A 127 12.33 -11.12 2.87
CA LEU A 127 11.33 -11.79 3.70
C LEU A 127 11.89 -12.20 5.05
N ALA A 128 13.13 -12.72 5.10
CA ALA A 128 13.79 -13.10 6.35
C ALA A 128 14.05 -11.89 7.28
N ILE A 129 14.36 -10.71 6.70
CA ILE A 129 14.54 -9.47 7.46
C ILE A 129 13.21 -8.99 8.03
N PHE A 130 12.19 -8.88 7.19
CA PHE A 130 10.86 -8.41 7.60
C PHE A 130 10.12 -9.39 8.50
N GLY A 131 10.40 -10.68 8.39
CA GLY A 131 9.82 -11.74 9.24
C GLY A 131 10.08 -11.56 10.74
N LYS A 132 11.11 -10.78 11.11
CA LYS A 132 11.38 -10.39 12.50
C LYS A 132 10.35 -9.39 13.03
N LYS A 133 9.60 -8.73 12.15
CA LYS A 133 8.59 -7.71 12.47
C LYS A 133 7.18 -8.28 12.30
N LYS A 134 6.72 -9.07 13.24
CA LYS A 134 5.47 -9.85 13.16
C LYS A 134 4.21 -9.03 12.86
N ASN A 135 4.20 -7.75 13.20
CA ASN A 135 3.04 -6.88 12.98
C ASN A 135 3.06 -6.16 11.62
N LEU A 136 4.23 -6.08 10.98
CA LEU A 136 4.39 -5.46 9.67
C LEU A 136 3.64 -6.27 8.60
N ARG A 137 2.79 -5.60 7.86
CA ARG A 137 2.06 -6.20 6.73
C ARG A 137 2.89 -6.10 5.47
N LEU A 138 3.17 -7.24 4.85
CA LEU A 138 3.79 -7.30 3.53
C LEU A 138 2.73 -7.68 2.51
N MET A 139 2.59 -6.86 1.48
CA MET A 139 1.61 -7.02 0.42
C MET A 139 2.30 -7.18 -0.93
N ILE A 140 1.95 -8.23 -1.66
CA ILE A 140 2.24 -8.32 -3.09
C ILE A 140 1.10 -7.67 -3.85
N ALA A 141 1.43 -6.74 -4.75
CA ALA A 141 0.48 -6.21 -5.72
C ALA A 141 0.54 -7.09 -6.99
N ASN A 142 -0.54 -7.79 -7.28
CA ASN A 142 -0.63 -8.74 -8.38
C ASN A 142 -0.91 -8.03 -9.73
N GLY A 143 0.14 -7.61 -10.43
CA GLY A 143 0.07 -7.22 -11.84
C GLY A 143 -0.89 -6.06 -12.16
N SER A 144 -1.67 -6.20 -13.22
CA SER A 144 -2.60 -5.18 -13.69
C SER A 144 -3.83 -5.06 -12.80
N LEU A 145 -4.23 -3.84 -12.48
CA LEU A 145 -5.49 -3.57 -11.78
C LEU A 145 -6.68 -4.11 -12.59
N PRO A 146 -7.69 -4.72 -11.95
CA PRO A 146 -8.90 -5.16 -12.61
C PRO A 146 -9.61 -4.01 -13.34
N ALA A 147 -10.29 -4.31 -14.44
CA ALA A 147 -11.06 -3.30 -15.20
C ALA A 147 -12.07 -2.53 -14.33
N ASP A 148 -12.64 -3.19 -13.31
CA ASP A 148 -13.56 -2.56 -12.36
C ASP A 148 -12.89 -1.51 -11.46
N SER A 149 -11.56 -1.55 -11.32
CA SER A 149 -10.81 -0.55 -10.56
C SER A 149 -10.71 0.80 -11.28
N LEU A 150 -11.13 0.85 -12.55
CA LEU A 150 -11.20 2.08 -13.35
C LEU A 150 -12.44 2.94 -13.05
N ARG A 151 -13.28 2.52 -12.10
CA ARG A 151 -14.48 3.26 -11.70
C ARG A 151 -14.40 3.75 -10.27
N GLU A 152 -14.88 4.96 -10.05
CA GLU A 152 -15.06 5.54 -8.73
C GLU A 152 -16.52 5.55 -8.34
N VAL A 153 -16.80 5.14 -7.10
CA VAL A 153 -18.13 5.19 -6.49
C VAL A 153 -18.07 6.11 -5.27
N ARG A 154 -18.95 7.07 -5.21
CA ARG A 154 -19.10 7.97 -4.07
C ARG A 154 -20.51 7.93 -3.54
N SER A 155 -20.66 7.76 -2.24
CA SER A 155 -21.95 7.87 -1.59
C SER A 155 -22.41 9.33 -1.53
N VAL A 156 -23.68 9.56 -1.84
CA VAL A 156 -24.36 10.86 -1.72
C VAL A 156 -25.69 10.68 -1.00
N ILE A 157 -26.29 11.78 -0.58
CA ILE A 157 -27.62 11.72 0.07
C ILE A 157 -28.62 11.08 -0.91
N GLY A 158 -29.17 9.94 -0.49
CA GLY A 158 -30.17 9.22 -1.28
C GLY A 158 -29.64 8.39 -2.46
N GLY A 159 -28.30 8.24 -2.62
CA GLY A 159 -27.79 7.48 -3.76
C GLY A 159 -26.27 7.34 -3.83
N LEU A 160 -25.83 6.95 -5.01
CA LEU A 160 -24.41 6.78 -5.34
C LEU A 160 -24.10 7.53 -6.65
N LEU A 161 -22.93 8.16 -6.70
CA LEU A 161 -22.33 8.62 -7.94
C LEU A 161 -21.33 7.57 -8.42
N LEU A 162 -21.39 7.25 -9.69
CA LEU A 162 -20.47 6.39 -10.39
C LEU A 162 -19.83 7.18 -11.53
N GLN A 163 -18.52 7.18 -11.62
CA GLN A 163 -17.80 7.79 -12.73
C GLN A 163 -16.63 6.90 -13.15
N ASP A 164 -16.17 7.09 -14.38
CA ASP A 164 -14.90 6.54 -14.80
C ASP A 164 -13.78 7.29 -14.08
N ARG A 165 -12.69 6.56 -13.79
CA ARG A 165 -11.51 7.16 -13.17
C ARG A 165 -10.78 8.01 -14.20
N ASP A 166 -10.22 9.14 -13.79
CA ASP A 166 -9.28 9.93 -14.58
C ASP A 166 -7.96 9.15 -14.72
N MET A 167 -7.52 8.93 -15.97
CA MET A 167 -6.35 8.09 -16.33
C MET A 167 -5.31 8.93 -17.06
#